data_0b535fedf96b8477f9ad7381af21ae3c
#
_entry.id   0b535fedf96b8477f9ad7381af21ae3c
#
_cell.length_a   1.000
_cell.length_b   1.000
_cell.length_c   1.000
_cell.angle_alpha   90.00
_cell.angle_beta   90.00
_cell.angle_gamma   90.00
#
_symmetry.space_group_name_H-M   'P 1'
#
loop_
_entity.id
_entity.type
_entity.pdbx_description
1 polymer ?
#
loop_
_entity_poly.entity_id
_entity_poly.type
_entity_poly.pdbx_seq_one_letter_code
_entity_poly.pdbx_strand_id
1 'polypeptide(L)'
;MNMLWAVGLLTVVSLCLPACDRELEVQQAYDFTLETMPVQKDLRRGETAEIRCSLKRAGRFAGARYTLRYFQSEGKGMLRLDKGAALKPNDRYPLVSEVFRLYYTSQSTDRQTIDVYIEDNFGKLQQLSFAFNNKKAEEE
;
A
#
# COMPACT_ATOMS: atom_id res chain seq x y z
N MET A 1 -31.70 68.93 20.19
CA MET A 1 -31.26 68.67 20.30
C MET A 1 -30.62 67.78 20.23
N ASN A 2 -30.18 67.44 20.19
CA ASN A 2 -29.52 66.71 20.26
C ASN A 2 -29.49 65.46 19.86
N MET A 3 -29.58 65.06 19.43
CA MET A 3 -29.54 63.94 19.06
C MET A 3 -28.77 63.41 18.26
N LEU A 4 -28.23 63.69 18.08
CA LEU A 4 -27.50 63.34 17.30
C LEU A 4 -26.72 62.37 17.51
N TRP A 5 -26.29 62.23 18.10
CA TRP A 5 -25.50 61.45 18.41
C TRP A 5 -25.82 60.13 18.08
N ALA A 6 -26.47 59.99 17.97
CA ALA A 6 -26.81 58.75 17.85
C ALA A 6 -26.12 58.19 16.88
N VAL A 7 -25.71 58.64 16.37
CA VAL A 7 -25.11 58.14 15.44
C VAL A 7 -24.13 57.35 15.46
N GLY A 8 -23.61 57.69 15.96
CA GLY A 8 -22.56 56.99 15.82
C GLY A 8 -22.47 55.71 15.88
N LEU A 9 -22.75 55.34 16.25
CA LEU A 9 -22.52 54.14 16.46
C LEU A 9 -22.40 53.19 15.55
N LEU A 10 -22.63 53.05 15.08
CA LEU A 10 -22.55 52.05 14.37
C LEU A 10 -21.63 51.53 13.77
N THR A 11 -21.05 51.77 13.61
CA THR A 11 -20.17 51.38 12.98
C THR A 11 -19.48 50.30 13.04
N VAL A 12 -19.42 49.92 13.63
CA VAL A 12 -18.77 48.92 13.87
C VAL A 12 -18.79 47.80 13.14
N VAL A 13 -18.56 47.71 12.40
CA VAL A 13 -18.62 46.69 11.75
C VAL A 13 -17.60 45.91 11.72
N SER A 14 -17.53 45.27 12.14
CA SER A 14 -16.62 44.45 12.25
C SER A 14 -16.43 43.64 11.24
N LEU A 15 -15.64 43.56 10.82
CA LEU A 15 -15.36 42.86 9.88
C LEU A 15 -14.79 41.72 10.15
N CYS A 16 -15.14 41.00 10.44
CA CYS A 16 -14.61 39.86 10.77
C CYS A 16 -14.31 39.17 9.66
N LEU A 17 -13.31 39.17 9.27
CA LEU A 17 -13.03 38.48 8.27
C LEU A 17 -12.68 37.21 8.57
N PRO A 18 -12.96 36.36 8.05
CA PRO A 18 -12.72 35.04 8.29
C PRO A 18 -11.46 34.82 7.82
N ALA A 19 -10.81 34.45 8.43
CA ALA A 19 -9.60 34.17 8.17
C ALA A 19 -9.61 33.09 7.35
N CYS A 20 -9.39 33.10 6.41
CA CYS A 20 -9.44 32.12 5.70
C CYS A 20 -8.46 31.26 5.86
N ASP A 21 -8.55 30.37 5.92
CA ASP A 21 -7.69 29.50 6.10
C ASP A 21 -7.13 29.19 4.98
N ARG A 22 -6.36 29.66 4.55
CA ARG A 22 -5.71 29.33 3.56
C ARG A 22 -4.64 28.58 3.90
N GLU A 23 -4.60 27.78 4.63
CA GLU A 23 -3.62 27.01 4.95
C GLU A 23 -3.29 26.18 3.84
N LEU A 24 -2.15 26.10 3.36
CA LEU A 24 -1.79 25.27 2.35
C LEU A 24 -1.87 23.90 2.81
N GLU A 25 -2.68 23.15 2.28
CA GLU A 25 -2.74 21.83 2.68
C GLU A 25 -1.76 21.08 1.89
N VAL A 26 -0.73 20.60 2.41
CA VAL A 26 0.23 19.77 1.73
C VAL A 26 -0.32 18.36 1.71
N GLN A 27 -0.53 17.84 0.56
CA GLN A 27 -1.06 16.49 0.46
C GLN A 27 0.03 15.51 0.82
N GLN A 28 -0.17 14.73 1.85
CA GLN A 28 0.81 13.77 2.30
C GLN A 28 0.46 12.35 1.91
N ALA A 29 -0.79 12.05 1.71
CA ALA A 29 -1.22 10.73 1.33
C ALA A 29 -1.64 10.75 -0.11
N TYR A 30 -0.87 10.09 -0.96
CA TYR A 30 -1.20 9.98 -2.36
C TYR A 30 -1.60 8.56 -2.67
N ASP A 31 -2.50 8.41 -3.61
CA ASP A 31 -2.89 7.07 -4.04
C ASP A 31 -1.71 6.38 -4.69
N PHE A 32 -1.67 5.10 -4.59
CA PHE A 32 -0.65 4.31 -5.25
C PHE A 32 -1.27 3.01 -5.75
N THR A 33 -0.66 2.41 -6.74
CA THR A 33 -1.10 1.13 -7.26
C THR A 33 0.11 0.20 -7.32
N LEU A 34 -0.18 -1.09 -7.39
CA LEU A 34 0.87 -2.08 -7.53
C LEU A 34 0.72 -2.74 -8.87
N GLU A 35 1.81 -2.86 -9.59
CA GLU A 35 1.83 -3.55 -10.86
C GLU A 35 2.76 -4.73 -10.76
N THR A 36 2.40 -5.83 -11.41
CA THR A 36 3.25 -7.00 -11.41
C THR A 36 3.43 -7.48 -12.83
N MET A 37 4.56 -8.08 -13.10
CA MET A 37 4.75 -8.80 -14.34
C MET A 37 3.98 -10.11 -14.25
N PRO A 38 3.70 -10.74 -15.37
CA PRO A 38 3.00 -12.03 -15.33
C PRO A 38 3.75 -13.03 -14.47
N VAL A 39 3.00 -13.81 -13.69
CA VAL A 39 3.56 -14.77 -12.75
C VAL A 39 3.13 -16.16 -13.16
N GLN A 40 4.04 -17.11 -13.07
CA GLN A 40 3.67 -18.48 -13.40
C GLN A 40 2.61 -18.97 -12.43
N LYS A 41 1.69 -19.78 -12.93
CA LYS A 41 0.56 -20.19 -12.13
C LYS A 41 0.66 -21.61 -11.60
N ASP A 42 1.55 -22.41 -12.14
CA ASP A 42 1.71 -23.78 -11.70
C ASP A 42 3.07 -23.95 -11.04
N LEU A 43 3.08 -24.51 -9.85
CA LEU A 43 4.31 -24.72 -9.10
C LEU A 43 4.35 -26.14 -8.58
N ARG A 44 5.50 -26.75 -8.69
CA ARG A 44 5.74 -28.02 -8.02
C ARG A 44 6.16 -27.72 -6.60
N ARG A 45 5.92 -28.67 -5.71
CA ARG A 45 6.39 -28.53 -4.36
C ARG A 45 7.90 -28.30 -4.37
N GLY A 46 8.35 -27.29 -3.71
CA GLY A 46 9.77 -26.91 -3.66
C GLY A 46 10.18 -25.92 -4.73
N GLU A 47 9.31 -25.65 -5.69
CA GLU A 47 9.63 -24.72 -6.76
C GLU A 47 9.33 -23.29 -6.33
N THR A 48 10.08 -22.34 -6.84
CA THR A 48 9.94 -20.94 -6.46
C THR A 48 9.46 -20.11 -7.64
N ALA A 49 8.46 -19.29 -7.40
CA ALA A 49 7.98 -18.32 -8.38
C ALA A 49 8.54 -16.96 -8.03
N GLU A 50 8.97 -16.22 -9.05
CA GLU A 50 9.44 -14.86 -8.85
C GLU A 50 8.33 -13.92 -9.23
N ILE A 51 8.00 -12.98 -8.36
CA ILE A 51 6.95 -12.02 -8.59
C ILE A 51 7.61 -10.65 -8.62
N ARG A 52 7.65 -10.03 -9.78
CA ARG A 52 8.26 -8.72 -9.91
C ARG A 52 7.20 -7.66 -9.72
N CYS A 53 7.39 -6.81 -8.75
CA CYS A 53 6.41 -5.82 -8.35
C CYS A 53 6.94 -4.41 -8.50
N SER A 54 6.05 -3.50 -8.83
CA SER A 54 6.39 -2.11 -8.95
C SER A 54 5.29 -1.28 -8.29
N LEU A 55 5.68 -0.36 -7.44
CA LEU A 55 4.75 0.50 -6.76
C LEU A 55 4.71 1.82 -7.52
N LYS A 56 3.53 2.21 -7.96
CA LYS A 56 3.35 3.45 -8.72
C LYS A 56 2.60 4.44 -7.88
N ARG A 57 3.18 5.59 -7.65
CA ARG A 57 2.58 6.62 -6.83
C ARG A 57 1.94 7.67 -7.68
N ALA A 58 0.76 8.14 -7.27
CA ALA A 58 0.12 9.26 -7.95
C ALA A 58 0.84 10.56 -7.63
N GLY A 59 1.52 10.63 -6.51
CA GLY A 59 2.30 11.80 -6.12
C GLY A 59 3.39 11.39 -5.18
N ARG A 60 4.31 12.28 -4.89
CA ARG A 60 5.43 11.94 -4.04
C ARG A 60 5.48 12.82 -2.82
N PHE A 61 5.48 12.21 -1.70
CA PHE A 61 5.68 12.88 -0.44
C PHE A 61 6.87 12.20 0.24
N ALA A 62 7.89 12.96 0.56
CA ALA A 62 9.12 12.39 1.10
C ALA A 62 8.90 11.62 2.40
N GLY A 63 7.90 11.96 3.17
CA GLY A 63 7.62 11.25 4.42
C GLY A 63 6.79 9.99 4.26
N ALA A 64 6.40 9.64 3.06
CA ALA A 64 5.60 8.44 2.87
C ALA A 64 6.46 7.20 3.02
N ARG A 65 5.97 6.23 3.78
CA ARG A 65 6.66 4.99 3.97
C ARG A 65 5.71 3.88 3.70
N TYR A 66 6.19 2.83 3.09
CA TYR A 66 5.35 1.70 2.72
C TYR A 66 5.83 0.45 3.43
N THR A 67 4.87 -0.37 3.84
CA THR A 67 5.17 -1.66 4.47
C THR A 67 4.41 -2.75 3.73
N LEU A 68 4.98 -3.94 3.76
CA LEU A 68 4.41 -5.11 3.13
C LEU A 68 4.04 -6.12 4.21
N ARG A 69 2.91 -6.76 4.02
CA ARG A 69 2.43 -7.80 4.92
C ARG A 69 1.74 -8.84 4.05
N TYR A 70 1.83 -10.10 4.40
CA TYR A 70 1.16 -11.11 3.60
C TYR A 70 0.49 -12.16 4.46
N PHE A 71 -0.44 -12.87 3.84
CA PHE A 71 -1.11 -13.99 4.47
C PHE A 71 -1.11 -15.17 3.50
N GLN A 72 -1.02 -16.37 4.04
CA GLN A 72 -1.16 -17.57 3.27
C GLN A 72 -2.59 -18.05 3.45
N SER A 73 -3.48 -17.70 2.53
CA SER A 73 -4.88 -18.02 2.69
C SER A 73 -5.22 -19.46 2.29
N GLU A 74 -4.41 -20.08 1.44
CA GLU A 74 -4.58 -21.48 1.10
C GLU A 74 -3.23 -22.13 0.92
N GLY A 75 -3.10 -23.38 1.28
CA GLY A 75 -1.88 -24.16 1.07
C GLY A 75 -0.77 -23.77 2.00
N LYS A 76 0.43 -24.16 1.64
CA LYS A 76 1.61 -23.88 2.43
C LYS A 76 2.75 -23.45 1.55
N GLY A 77 3.47 -22.44 1.95
CA GLY A 77 4.62 -21.98 1.22
C GLY A 77 5.40 -20.97 2.03
N MET A 78 6.43 -20.43 1.42
CA MET A 78 7.30 -19.49 2.07
C MET A 78 7.49 -18.30 1.15
N LEU A 79 7.37 -17.11 1.67
CA LEU A 79 7.55 -15.89 0.88
C LEU A 79 8.78 -15.14 1.36
N ARG A 80 9.56 -14.63 0.42
CA ARG A 80 10.71 -13.80 0.74
C ARG A 80 10.64 -12.52 -0.05
N LEU A 81 11.13 -11.44 0.54
CA LEU A 81 11.21 -10.15 -0.13
C LEU A 81 12.64 -9.95 -0.57
N ASP A 82 12.84 -9.80 -1.86
CA ASP A 82 14.17 -9.65 -2.44
C ASP A 82 15.11 -10.76 -1.97
N LYS A 83 16.25 -10.43 -1.45
CA LYS A 83 17.19 -11.44 -0.99
C LYS A 83 17.11 -11.68 0.50
N GLY A 84 16.04 -11.24 1.11
CA GLY A 84 15.92 -11.34 2.55
C GLY A 84 15.52 -12.71 3.03
N ALA A 85 15.32 -12.83 4.33
CA ALA A 85 14.89 -14.07 4.94
C ALA A 85 13.41 -14.29 4.70
N ALA A 86 12.93 -15.46 5.04
CA ALA A 86 11.52 -15.78 4.90
C ALA A 86 10.69 -14.82 5.74
N LEU A 87 9.62 -14.32 5.17
CA LEU A 87 8.72 -13.43 5.87
C LEU A 87 7.77 -14.25 6.74
N LYS A 88 7.34 -13.65 7.83
CA LYS A 88 6.33 -14.28 8.68
C LYS A 88 4.98 -13.70 8.32
N PRO A 89 3.95 -14.53 8.19
CA PRO A 89 2.63 -14.02 7.87
C PRO A 89 2.15 -12.99 8.90
N ASN A 90 1.51 -11.96 8.39
CA ASN A 90 0.94 -10.89 9.20
C ASN A 90 1.96 -9.94 9.83
N ASP A 91 3.24 -10.15 9.68
CA ASP A 91 4.23 -9.20 10.15
C ASP A 91 4.44 -8.14 9.10
N ARG A 92 4.81 -6.96 9.52
CA ARG A 92 5.02 -5.83 8.61
C ARG A 92 6.48 -5.67 8.33
N TYR A 93 6.80 -5.52 7.05
CA TYR A 93 8.18 -5.37 6.60
C TYR A 93 8.30 -4.09 5.78
N PRO A 94 9.29 -3.27 6.04
CA PRO A 94 9.41 -2.02 5.29
C PRO A 94 9.82 -2.26 3.84
N LEU A 95 9.21 -1.51 2.93
CA LEU A 95 9.62 -1.54 1.55
C LEU A 95 10.55 -0.36 1.34
N VAL A 96 11.78 -0.66 1.01
CA VAL A 96 12.76 0.39 0.83
C VAL A 96 12.89 0.81 -0.61
N SER A 97 12.24 0.14 -1.52
CA SER A 97 12.32 0.44 -2.93
C SER A 97 10.96 0.30 -3.58
N GLU A 98 10.68 1.10 -4.58
CA GLU A 98 9.41 1.01 -5.29
C GLU A 98 9.38 -0.17 -6.25
N VAL A 99 10.54 -0.70 -6.60
CA VAL A 99 10.62 -1.89 -7.41
C VAL A 99 11.20 -2.97 -6.54
N PHE A 100 10.51 -4.08 -6.42
CA PHE A 100 10.95 -5.16 -5.54
C PHE A 100 10.49 -6.50 -6.11
N ARG A 101 11.05 -7.56 -5.59
CA ARG A 101 10.70 -8.90 -6.03
C ARG A 101 10.30 -9.73 -4.84
N LEU A 102 9.26 -10.54 -5.04
CA LEU A 102 8.85 -11.51 -4.05
C LEU A 102 9.18 -12.88 -4.61
N TYR A 103 9.62 -13.78 -3.75
CA TYR A 103 9.92 -15.14 -4.13
C TYR A 103 9.06 -16.07 -3.30
N TYR A 104 8.16 -16.76 -3.95
CA TYR A 104 7.26 -17.69 -3.28
C TYR A 104 7.69 -19.10 -3.57
N THR A 105 8.03 -19.86 -2.53
CA THR A 105 8.42 -21.26 -2.65
C THR A 105 7.28 -22.13 -2.16
N SER A 106 6.80 -23.01 -3.02
CA SER A 106 5.71 -23.90 -2.66
C SER A 106 6.19 -24.95 -1.69
N GLN A 107 5.39 -25.23 -0.67
CA GLN A 107 5.68 -26.31 0.26
C GLN A 107 4.52 -27.30 0.33
N SER A 108 3.68 -27.33 -0.69
CA SER A 108 2.49 -28.16 -0.68
C SER A 108 2.18 -28.61 -2.09
N THR A 109 1.42 -29.69 -2.20
CA THR A 109 0.90 -30.15 -3.49
C THR A 109 -0.53 -29.71 -3.68
N ASP A 110 -1.07 -28.92 -2.77
CA ASP A 110 -2.41 -28.40 -2.92
C ASP A 110 -2.39 -27.05 -3.62
N ARG A 111 -3.54 -26.55 -3.97
CA ARG A 111 -3.63 -25.19 -4.49
C ARG A 111 -3.18 -24.24 -3.39
N GLN A 112 -2.50 -23.18 -3.76
CA GLN A 112 -1.94 -22.25 -2.81
C GLN A 112 -2.31 -20.83 -3.19
N THR A 113 -2.63 -20.02 -2.22
CA THR A 113 -2.96 -18.61 -2.45
C THR A 113 -2.28 -17.77 -1.39
N ILE A 114 -1.67 -16.69 -1.82
CA ILE A 114 -1.13 -15.72 -0.90
C ILE A 114 -1.76 -14.37 -1.19
N ASP A 115 -2.00 -13.60 -0.14
CA ASP A 115 -2.52 -12.25 -0.26
C ASP A 115 -1.46 -11.31 0.26
N VAL A 116 -1.08 -10.35 -0.57
CA VAL A 116 -0.02 -9.40 -0.23
C VAL A 116 -0.65 -8.04 -0.09
N TYR A 117 -0.36 -7.38 1.03
CA TYR A 117 -0.88 -6.06 1.32
C TYR A 117 0.26 -5.07 1.41
N ILE A 118 0.13 -3.95 0.70
CA ILE A 118 1.08 -2.85 0.81
C ILE A 118 0.30 -1.69 1.40
N GLU A 119 0.83 -1.12 2.46
CA GLU A 119 0.16 -0.07 3.18
C GLU A 119 1.11 1.08 3.40
N ASP A 120 0.64 2.31 3.25
CA ASP A 120 1.49 3.45 3.55
C ASP A 120 1.29 3.86 5.01
N ASN A 121 2.05 4.84 5.46
CA ASN A 121 1.94 5.27 6.86
C ASN A 121 0.76 6.22 7.09
N PHE A 122 -0.10 6.42 6.09
CA PHE A 122 -1.29 7.22 6.23
C PHE A 122 -2.55 6.38 6.13
N GLY A 123 -2.41 5.07 6.06
CA GLY A 123 -3.57 4.18 6.05
C GLY A 123 -4.07 3.77 4.68
N LYS A 124 -3.43 4.18 3.60
CA LYS A 124 -3.84 3.72 2.28
C LYS A 124 -3.30 2.32 2.04
N LEU A 125 -4.11 1.49 1.44
CA LEU A 125 -3.82 0.07 1.32
C LEU A 125 -4.09 -0.43 -0.07
N GLN A 126 -3.24 -1.29 -0.58
CA GLN A 126 -3.46 -2.02 -1.82
C GLN A 126 -3.21 -3.49 -1.57
N GLN A 127 -3.97 -4.33 -2.23
CA GLN A 127 -3.87 -5.77 -2.08
C GLN A 127 -3.65 -6.43 -3.42
N LEU A 128 -2.78 -7.43 -3.43
CA LEU A 128 -2.58 -8.30 -4.57
C LEU A 128 -2.72 -9.73 -4.08
N SER A 129 -3.37 -10.56 -4.86
CA SER A 129 -3.49 -11.97 -4.53
C SER A 129 -2.89 -12.80 -5.63
N PHE A 130 -2.19 -13.85 -5.26
CA PHE A 130 -1.56 -14.75 -6.19
C PHE A 130 -1.98 -16.18 -5.87
N ALA A 131 -2.43 -16.89 -6.89
CA ALA A 131 -2.84 -18.28 -6.73
C ALA A 131 -1.94 -19.17 -7.56
N PHE A 132 -1.55 -20.28 -6.99
CA PHE A 132 -0.69 -21.24 -7.66
C PHE A 132 -1.34 -22.62 -7.58
N ASN A 133 -1.35 -23.30 -8.69
CA ASN A 133 -1.85 -24.67 -8.73
C ASN A 133 -0.66 -25.61 -8.68
N ASN A 134 -0.89 -26.83 -8.26
CA ASN A 134 0.19 -27.78 -8.23
C ASN A 134 0.51 -28.26 -9.63
N LYS A 135 1.79 -28.33 -9.97
CA LYS A 135 2.20 -28.82 -11.25
C LYS A 135 2.63 -30.26 -11.06
N LYS A 136 1.93 -31.16 -11.75
CA LYS A 136 2.24 -32.57 -11.60
C LYS A 136 3.48 -32.94 -12.36
N ALA A 137 4.27 -33.77 -11.73
CA ALA A 137 5.53 -34.14 -12.31
C ALA A 137 5.38 -34.85 -13.63
N GLU A 138 4.29 -35.61 -13.82
CA GLU A 138 4.22 -36.29 -15.01
C GLU A 138 3.67 -35.53 -16.12
N GLU A 139 3.44 -34.30 -16.05
CA GLU A 139 3.02 -33.57 -17.16
C GLU A 139 4.17 -32.94 -17.82
N GLU A 140 5.30 -33.56 -17.82
CA GLU A 140 6.41 -32.95 -18.46
C GLU A 140 6.47 -33.21 -19.90
#